data_b4fa85a2c8dd4d17ff44f4435d87b435
#
_entry.id   b4fa85a2c8dd4d17ff44f4435d87b435
#
_cell.length_a   1.000
_cell.length_b   1.000
_cell.length_c   1.000
_cell.angle_alpha   90.00
_cell.angle_beta   90.00
_cell.angle_gamma   90.00
#
_symmetry.space_group_name_H-M   'P 1'
#
loop_
_entity.id
_entity.type
_entity.pdbx_description
1 polymer ?
#
loop_
_entity_poly.entity_id
_entity_poly.type
_entity_poly.pdbx_seq_one_letter_code
_entity_poly.pdbx_strand_id
1 'polypeptide(L)'
;LAILATTVVLVLNPAQILQQARDAQRISDLSSIKSAIALYLAAPITTAAITTVATCTFASTNCPGALAANGPFSTAPFDVTLEIVNAATGVTGSGWVQVDLTGTSGGSPLSALPLDPLNNANYFYAYAGIATNSTFELDGRLESEKYRTMMQTDGGNRSTCSGTFIDATCYYEIGTTVAL
;
A
#
# COMPACT_ATOMS: atom_id res chain seq x y z
N LEU A 1 -30.39 -8.46 33.01
CA LEU A 1 -28.98 -8.69 32.67
C LEU A 1 -28.82 -9.14 31.21
N ALA A 2 -29.60 -10.12 30.71
CA ALA A 2 -29.50 -10.61 29.32
C ALA A 2 -29.80 -9.53 28.26
N ILE A 3 -30.79 -8.65 28.52
CA ILE A 3 -31.18 -7.58 27.60
C ILE A 3 -30.10 -6.50 27.52
N LEU A 4 -29.42 -6.17 28.62
CA LEU A 4 -28.31 -5.23 28.65
C LEU A 4 -27.08 -5.76 27.91
N ALA A 5 -26.80 -7.07 28.02
CA ALA A 5 -25.68 -7.68 27.31
C ALA A 5 -25.88 -7.69 25.79
N THR A 6 -27.10 -7.96 25.32
CA THR A 6 -27.42 -7.93 23.86
C THR A 6 -27.37 -6.53 23.29
N THR A 7 -27.80 -5.50 23.99
CA THR A 7 -27.73 -4.11 23.51
C THR A 7 -26.29 -3.62 23.42
N VAL A 8 -25.40 -3.98 24.34
CA VAL A 8 -23.98 -3.60 24.30
C VAL A 8 -23.27 -4.21 23.07
N VAL A 9 -23.54 -5.48 22.74
CA VAL A 9 -22.95 -6.12 21.55
C VAL A 9 -23.45 -5.50 20.25
N LEU A 10 -24.70 -5.11 20.17
CA LEU A 10 -25.27 -4.44 19.00
C LEU A 10 -24.69 -3.02 18.78
N VAL A 11 -24.41 -2.29 19.87
CA VAL A 11 -23.88 -0.92 19.80
C VAL A 11 -22.40 -0.89 19.43
N LEU A 12 -21.59 -1.88 19.85
CA LEU A 12 -20.14 -1.87 19.65
C LEU A 12 -19.69 -2.38 18.28
N ASN A 13 -20.55 -3.05 17.50
CA ASN A 13 -20.22 -3.65 16.19
C ASN A 13 -18.76 -4.19 16.12
N PRO A 14 -18.47 -5.35 16.72
CA PRO A 14 -17.10 -5.84 16.89
C PRO A 14 -16.38 -6.05 15.56
N ALA A 15 -17.12 -6.30 14.46
CA ALA A 15 -16.55 -6.41 13.13
C ALA A 15 -15.93 -5.08 12.67
N GLN A 16 -16.60 -3.96 12.89
CA GLN A 16 -16.07 -2.64 12.56
C GLN A 16 -14.85 -2.27 13.40
N ILE A 17 -14.80 -2.69 14.66
CA ILE A 17 -13.63 -2.44 15.53
C ILE A 17 -12.41 -3.19 14.99
N LEU A 18 -12.57 -4.45 14.58
CA LEU A 18 -11.50 -5.25 13.99
C LEU A 18 -11.04 -4.67 12.65
N GLN A 19 -11.96 -4.21 11.80
CA GLN A 19 -11.61 -3.53 10.55
C GLN A 19 -10.82 -2.25 10.82
N GLN A 20 -11.26 -1.43 11.79
CA GLN A 20 -10.55 -0.20 12.17
C GLN A 20 -9.13 -0.48 12.69
N ALA A 21 -8.96 -1.55 13.47
CA ALA A 21 -7.64 -1.96 13.95
C ALA A 21 -6.70 -2.33 12.79
N ARG A 22 -7.18 -3.12 11.81
CA ARG A 22 -6.39 -3.46 10.62
C ARG A 22 -6.10 -2.24 9.76
N ASP A 23 -7.05 -1.32 9.59
CA ASP A 23 -6.83 -0.09 8.83
C ASP A 23 -5.80 0.81 9.51
N ALA A 24 -5.85 0.95 10.83
CA ALA A 24 -4.83 1.69 11.58
C ALA A 24 -3.44 1.07 11.38
N GLN A 25 -3.34 -0.26 11.34
CA GLN A 25 -2.10 -0.95 11.02
C GLN A 25 -1.65 -0.66 9.59
N ARG A 26 -2.51 -0.76 8.58
CA ARG A 26 -2.20 -0.43 7.17
C ARG A 26 -1.63 0.97 7.00
N ILE A 27 -2.31 1.96 7.59
CA ILE A 27 -1.86 3.36 7.54
C ILE A 27 -0.48 3.51 8.19
N SER A 28 -0.25 2.87 9.33
CA SER A 28 1.04 2.86 10.02
C SER A 28 2.13 2.18 9.20
N ASP A 29 1.84 1.02 8.64
CA ASP A 29 2.76 0.24 7.81
C ASP A 29 3.22 1.04 6.59
N LEU A 30 2.27 1.54 5.79
CA LEU A 30 2.57 2.32 4.59
C LEU A 30 3.31 3.62 4.93
N SER A 31 2.93 4.32 6.00
CA SER A 31 3.63 5.51 6.47
C SER A 31 5.07 5.23 6.89
N SER A 32 5.32 4.08 7.53
CA SER A 32 6.66 3.65 7.92
C SER A 32 7.54 3.36 6.71
N ILE A 33 6.99 2.68 5.70
CA ILE A 33 7.68 2.41 4.43
C ILE A 33 7.98 3.72 3.69
N LYS A 34 7.00 4.62 3.58
CA LYS A 34 7.18 5.94 2.98
C LYS A 34 8.34 6.68 3.63
N SER A 35 8.38 6.68 4.97
CA SER A 35 9.45 7.33 5.72
C SER A 35 10.82 6.68 5.48
N ALA A 36 10.86 5.35 5.37
CA ALA A 36 12.07 4.60 5.08
C ALA A 36 12.62 4.90 3.67
N ILE A 37 11.75 4.95 2.66
CA ILE A 37 12.14 5.31 1.30
C ILE A 37 12.57 6.78 1.23
N ALA A 38 11.88 7.68 1.91
CA ALA A 38 12.26 9.09 1.97
C ALA A 38 13.64 9.29 2.60
N LEU A 39 13.96 8.54 3.66
CA LEU A 39 15.30 8.54 4.28
C LEU A 39 16.36 8.00 3.30
N TYR A 40 16.07 6.93 2.58
CA TYR A 40 16.94 6.38 1.55
C TYR A 40 17.23 7.42 0.45
N LEU A 41 16.21 8.11 -0.05
CA LEU A 41 16.36 9.15 -1.09
C LEU A 41 17.10 10.39 -0.58
N ALA A 42 17.04 10.69 0.71
CA ALA A 42 17.77 11.79 1.33
C ALA A 42 19.25 11.44 1.63
N ALA A 43 19.64 10.18 1.55
CA ALA A 43 21.02 9.77 1.81
C ALA A 43 21.95 10.24 0.67
N PRO A 44 23.17 10.71 0.99
CA PRO A 44 24.13 11.19 -0.01
C PRO A 44 24.84 10.03 -0.74
N ILE A 45 24.08 9.06 -1.21
CA ILE A 45 24.62 7.93 -1.97
C ILE A 45 24.57 8.25 -3.47
N THR A 46 25.70 8.11 -4.12
CA THR A 46 25.88 8.43 -5.56
C THR A 46 25.09 7.52 -6.50
N THR A 47 24.39 6.52 -5.97
CA THR A 47 23.62 5.52 -6.74
C THR A 47 22.28 5.16 -6.11
N ALA A 48 21.70 6.06 -5.30
CA ALA A 48 20.34 5.85 -4.79
C ALA A 48 19.35 5.87 -5.96
N ALA A 49 19.04 4.71 -6.49
CA ALA A 49 18.12 4.56 -7.62
C ALA A 49 16.88 3.79 -7.17
N ILE A 50 15.73 4.44 -7.29
CA ILE A 50 14.47 3.73 -7.38
C ILE A 50 14.45 3.01 -8.73
N THR A 51 14.07 1.75 -8.74
CA THR A 51 13.87 0.99 -9.99
C THR A 51 12.49 1.32 -10.55
N THR A 52 12.38 1.47 -11.87
CA THR A 52 11.06 1.56 -12.51
C THR A 52 10.42 0.18 -12.49
N VAL A 53 9.48 0.01 -11.59
CA VAL A 53 8.79 -1.26 -11.36
C VAL A 53 7.48 -1.03 -10.61
N ALA A 54 6.51 -1.89 -10.82
CA ALA A 54 5.33 -2.01 -9.98
C ALA A 54 5.24 -3.42 -9.40
N THR A 55 4.92 -3.52 -8.12
CA THR A 55 4.81 -4.78 -7.39
C THR A 55 3.57 -4.81 -6.52
N CYS A 56 3.03 -6.00 -6.30
CA CYS A 56 1.96 -6.23 -5.34
C CYS A 56 2.28 -7.42 -4.45
N THR A 57 1.85 -7.37 -3.21
CA THR A 57 2.09 -8.45 -2.25
C THR A 57 1.19 -9.67 -2.44
N PHE A 58 0.16 -9.55 -3.25
CA PHE A 58 -0.77 -10.64 -3.54
C PHE A 58 -1.19 -10.65 -5.02
N ALA A 59 -1.20 -11.84 -5.64
CA ALA A 59 -1.70 -12.04 -7.01
C ALA A 59 -3.24 -11.95 -7.02
N SER A 60 -3.79 -10.94 -7.65
CA SER A 60 -5.23 -10.80 -7.86
C SER A 60 -5.52 -10.23 -9.24
N THR A 61 -6.79 -10.24 -9.64
CA THR A 61 -7.23 -9.57 -10.88
C THR A 61 -7.02 -8.06 -10.86
N ASN A 62 -6.76 -7.50 -9.69
CA ASN A 62 -6.52 -6.07 -9.46
C ASN A 62 -5.04 -5.75 -9.22
N CYS A 63 -4.19 -6.74 -9.24
CA CYS A 63 -2.74 -6.61 -9.21
C CYS A 63 -2.16 -7.21 -10.48
N PRO A 64 -0.97 -6.83 -10.83
CA PRO A 64 -0.37 -6.92 -12.15
C PRO A 64 -0.65 -8.20 -12.93
N GLY A 65 -0.78 -8.03 -14.23
CA GLY A 65 -1.16 -9.06 -15.20
C GLY A 65 -2.59 -8.97 -15.70
N ALA A 66 -3.48 -8.22 -15.04
CA ALA A 66 -4.78 -7.86 -15.56
C ALA A 66 -4.77 -6.39 -15.93
N LEU A 67 -4.53 -6.12 -17.21
CA LEU A 67 -4.75 -4.84 -17.90
C LEU A 67 -4.93 -3.61 -16.99
N ALA A 68 -4.01 -2.72 -17.05
CA ALA A 68 -3.83 -1.47 -16.30
C ALA A 68 -5.09 -0.62 -15.96
N ALA A 69 -6.24 -0.93 -16.46
CA ALA A 69 -7.48 -0.19 -16.18
C ALA A 69 -8.01 -0.39 -14.76
N ASN A 70 -7.64 -1.49 -14.07
CA ASN A 70 -8.28 -1.90 -12.81
C ASN A 70 -7.29 -2.17 -11.66
N GLY A 71 -6.00 -1.94 -11.84
CA GLY A 71 -4.99 -2.11 -10.80
C GLY A 71 -4.75 -0.86 -9.96
N PRO A 72 -3.94 -0.96 -8.89
CA PRO A 72 -3.53 0.21 -8.12
C PRO A 72 -2.82 1.25 -8.98
N PHE A 73 -2.07 0.83 -9.99
CA PHE A 73 -1.34 1.74 -10.89
C PHE A 73 -1.94 1.70 -12.29
N SER A 74 -2.28 2.87 -12.85
CA SER A 74 -3.01 2.97 -14.12
C SER A 74 -2.33 3.76 -15.20
N THR A 75 -1.20 4.39 -14.88
CA THR A 75 -0.52 5.30 -15.80
C THR A 75 0.80 4.70 -16.30
N ALA A 76 1.13 4.99 -17.56
CA ALA A 76 2.47 4.68 -18.07
C ALA A 76 3.54 5.26 -17.11
N PRO A 77 4.65 4.56 -16.83
CA PRO A 77 5.22 3.49 -17.63
C PRO A 77 4.81 2.07 -17.20
N PHE A 78 3.86 1.89 -16.30
CA PHE A 78 3.48 0.58 -15.77
C PHE A 78 2.56 -0.11 -16.76
N ASP A 79 3.16 -0.86 -17.67
CA ASP A 79 2.46 -1.84 -18.48
C ASP A 79 2.61 -3.22 -17.84
N VAL A 80 1.89 -4.19 -18.34
CA VAL A 80 1.85 -5.57 -17.85
C VAL A 80 3.23 -6.25 -17.75
N THR A 81 4.28 -5.67 -18.30
CA THR A 81 5.64 -6.25 -18.33
C THR A 81 6.48 -5.84 -17.12
N LEU A 82 6.12 -4.76 -16.42
CA LEU A 82 6.86 -4.21 -15.29
C LEU A 82 6.27 -4.56 -13.93
N GLU A 83 5.16 -5.26 -13.93
CA GLU A 83 4.42 -5.60 -12.73
C GLU A 83 4.80 -6.98 -12.21
N ILE A 84 5.16 -7.07 -10.93
CA ILE A 84 5.65 -8.29 -10.29
C ILE A 84 4.84 -8.60 -9.05
N VAL A 85 4.35 -9.83 -8.94
CA VAL A 85 3.82 -10.33 -7.67
C VAL A 85 4.99 -10.75 -6.79
N ASN A 86 5.15 -10.09 -5.68
CA ASN A 86 6.23 -10.35 -4.74
C ASN A 86 5.76 -10.09 -3.30
N ALA A 87 5.68 -11.13 -2.49
CA ALA A 87 5.35 -11.03 -1.07
C ALA A 87 6.59 -11.16 -0.17
N ALA A 88 7.81 -11.09 -0.73
CA ALA A 88 9.02 -11.12 0.06
C ALA A 88 9.17 -9.86 0.91
N THR A 89 9.55 -10.02 2.16
CA THR A 89 9.63 -8.94 3.16
C THR A 89 11.06 -8.40 3.35
N GLY A 90 11.99 -8.79 2.49
CA GLY A 90 13.38 -8.33 2.54
C GLY A 90 13.52 -6.83 2.28
N VAL A 91 14.46 -6.20 2.96
CA VAL A 91 14.71 -4.74 2.88
C VAL A 91 15.91 -4.38 2.00
N THR A 92 16.50 -5.38 1.31
CA THR A 92 17.71 -5.24 0.48
C THR A 92 17.39 -5.02 -1.01
N GLY A 93 16.19 -4.53 -1.33
CA GLY A 93 15.73 -4.38 -2.72
C GLY A 93 15.17 -5.66 -3.35
N SER A 94 15.19 -6.78 -2.62
CA SER A 94 14.61 -8.06 -3.06
C SER A 94 13.18 -8.30 -2.57
N GLY A 95 12.68 -7.41 -1.72
CA GLY A 95 11.32 -7.43 -1.20
C GLY A 95 10.29 -6.86 -2.18
N TRP A 96 9.04 -6.77 -1.74
CA TRP A 96 7.98 -6.18 -2.56
C TRP A 96 8.18 -4.67 -2.78
N VAL A 97 8.89 -3.97 -1.89
CA VAL A 97 9.47 -2.66 -2.17
C VAL A 97 10.87 -2.89 -2.73
N GLN A 98 11.07 -2.57 -4.01
CA GLN A 98 12.35 -2.82 -4.70
C GLN A 98 13.31 -1.64 -4.52
N VAL A 99 13.54 -1.28 -3.25
CA VAL A 99 14.52 -0.28 -2.81
C VAL A 99 15.42 -0.92 -1.77
N ASP A 100 16.74 -0.81 -1.95
CA ASP A 100 17.71 -1.29 -0.96
C ASP A 100 17.79 -0.33 0.22
N LEU A 101 16.92 -0.52 1.21
CA LEU A 101 16.85 0.33 2.39
C LEU A 101 18.09 0.21 3.29
N THR A 102 18.95 -0.80 3.08
CA THR A 102 20.21 -0.93 3.83
C THR A 102 21.27 0.08 3.39
N GLY A 103 21.09 0.70 2.22
CA GLY A 103 21.98 1.72 1.69
C GLY A 103 21.93 3.06 2.44
N THR A 104 21.10 3.23 3.48
CA THR A 104 21.14 4.43 4.31
C THR A 104 22.34 4.43 5.26
N SER A 105 22.85 5.60 5.64
CA SER A 105 24.05 5.72 6.50
C SER A 105 23.93 5.03 7.87
N GLY A 106 22.71 4.80 8.34
CA GLY A 106 22.39 4.09 9.59
C GLY A 106 21.96 2.64 9.42
N GLY A 107 21.98 2.10 8.19
CA GLY A 107 21.35 0.83 7.85
C GLY A 107 19.84 0.96 7.66
N SER A 108 19.16 -0.15 7.37
CA SER A 108 17.72 -0.11 7.14
C SER A 108 16.94 0.36 8.37
N PRO A 109 16.04 1.35 8.26
CA PRO A 109 15.18 1.76 9.36
C PRO A 109 14.07 0.74 9.67
N LEU A 110 13.87 -0.23 8.78
CA LEU A 110 12.94 -1.34 8.94
C LEU A 110 13.71 -2.67 9.01
N SER A 111 13.30 -3.56 9.91
CA SER A 111 13.86 -4.93 9.97
C SER A 111 13.31 -5.83 8.87
N ALA A 112 12.07 -5.59 8.45
CA ALA A 112 11.38 -6.28 7.37
C ALA A 112 10.27 -5.38 6.82
N LEU A 113 9.91 -5.61 5.56
CA LEU A 113 8.73 -4.96 4.96
C LEU A 113 7.46 -5.61 5.53
N PRO A 114 6.48 -4.83 6.00
CA PRO A 114 5.20 -5.37 6.44
C PRO A 114 4.41 -5.94 5.26
N LEU A 115 3.49 -6.84 5.57
CA LEU A 115 2.44 -7.32 4.67
C LEU A 115 1.08 -6.88 5.20
N ASP A 116 0.12 -6.75 4.30
CA ASP A 116 -1.27 -6.48 4.69
C ASP A 116 -1.75 -7.52 5.72
N PRO A 117 -2.48 -7.13 6.78
CA PRO A 117 -2.97 -8.06 7.79
C PRO A 117 -3.82 -9.22 7.27
N LEU A 118 -4.43 -9.07 6.11
CA LEU A 118 -5.18 -10.12 5.41
C LEU A 118 -4.41 -10.70 4.24
N ASN A 119 -3.68 -9.89 3.52
CA ASN A 119 -2.90 -10.18 2.31
C ASN A 119 -3.64 -11.15 1.37
N ASN A 120 -4.75 -10.69 0.83
CA ASN A 120 -5.63 -11.47 -0.05
C ASN A 120 -6.05 -10.67 -1.29
N ALA A 121 -6.88 -11.23 -2.16
CA ALA A 121 -7.31 -10.63 -3.42
C ALA A 121 -7.95 -9.23 -3.30
N ASN A 122 -8.51 -8.88 -2.13
CA ASN A 122 -9.16 -7.60 -1.90
C ASN A 122 -8.27 -6.61 -1.14
N TYR A 123 -7.39 -7.10 -0.29
CA TYR A 123 -6.56 -6.33 0.63
C TYR A 123 -5.13 -6.80 0.53
N PHE A 124 -4.29 -5.99 -0.07
CA PHE A 124 -2.86 -6.22 -0.27
C PHE A 124 -2.16 -4.86 -0.36
N TYR A 125 -0.84 -4.85 -0.23
CA TYR A 125 -0.04 -3.66 -0.50
C TYR A 125 0.53 -3.71 -1.90
N ALA A 126 0.69 -2.52 -2.48
CA ALA A 126 1.35 -2.34 -3.76
C ALA A 126 2.37 -1.21 -3.69
N TYR A 127 3.39 -1.31 -4.52
CA TYR A 127 4.45 -0.32 -4.66
C TYR A 127 4.72 -0.08 -6.13
N ALA A 128 4.84 1.18 -6.49
CA ALA A 128 5.38 1.60 -7.78
C ALA A 128 6.54 2.57 -7.59
N GLY A 129 7.59 2.40 -8.37
CA GLY A 129 8.73 3.29 -8.42
C GLY A 129 9.03 3.76 -9.84
N ILE A 130 9.50 5.00 -10.01
CA ILE A 130 9.98 5.53 -11.29
C ILE A 130 11.41 6.02 -11.13
N ALA A 131 12.33 5.37 -11.81
CA ALA A 131 13.76 5.66 -11.76
C ALA A 131 14.11 7.07 -12.23
N THR A 132 13.47 7.54 -13.30
CA THR A 132 13.80 8.80 -13.96
C THR A 132 13.68 10.01 -13.02
N ASN A 133 12.66 10.01 -12.17
CA ASN A 133 12.36 11.13 -11.26
C ASN A 133 12.62 10.80 -9.79
N SER A 134 13.03 9.56 -9.48
CA SER A 134 13.12 9.03 -8.12
C SER A 134 11.82 9.22 -7.32
N THR A 135 10.69 8.98 -8.00
CA THR A 135 9.35 9.07 -7.40
C THR A 135 8.81 7.69 -7.11
N PHE A 136 7.93 7.61 -6.13
CA PHE A 136 7.28 6.35 -5.76
C PHE A 136 5.87 6.58 -5.22
N GLU A 137 5.09 5.52 -5.27
CA GLU A 137 3.75 5.41 -4.73
C GLU A 137 3.59 4.10 -3.98
N LEU A 138 2.81 4.13 -2.93
CA LEU A 138 2.45 2.99 -2.08
C LEU A 138 0.94 2.96 -1.93
N ASP A 139 0.34 1.82 -2.18
CA ASP A 139 -1.09 1.64 -2.17
C ASP A 139 -1.53 0.55 -1.21
N GLY A 140 -2.69 0.76 -0.63
CA GLY A 140 -3.41 -0.21 0.18
C GLY A 140 -4.90 0.08 0.19
N ARG A 141 -5.71 -0.90 0.57
CA ARG A 141 -7.16 -0.70 0.64
C ARG A 141 -7.64 -0.73 2.08
N LEU A 142 -8.49 0.24 2.46
CA LEU A 142 -9.07 0.35 3.79
C LEU A 142 -10.45 -0.31 3.83
N GLU A 143 -10.76 -0.98 4.95
CA GLU A 143 -11.97 -1.80 5.11
C GLU A 143 -13.09 -1.07 5.84
N SER A 144 -12.73 -0.30 6.87
CA SER A 144 -13.71 0.25 7.80
C SER A 144 -14.37 1.51 7.27
N GLU A 145 -15.60 1.69 7.63
CA GLU A 145 -16.37 2.89 7.28
C GLU A 145 -15.71 4.18 7.79
N LYS A 146 -15.02 4.10 8.93
CA LYS A 146 -14.31 5.24 9.52
C LYS A 146 -13.15 5.76 8.66
N TYR A 147 -12.35 4.86 8.11
CA TYR A 147 -11.12 5.23 7.37
C TYR A 147 -11.32 5.30 5.85
N ARG A 148 -12.42 4.81 5.36
CA ARG A 148 -12.79 4.75 3.95
C ARG A 148 -12.71 6.08 3.21
N THR A 149 -13.12 7.17 3.86
CA THR A 149 -13.04 8.51 3.28
C THR A 149 -11.61 8.97 3.00
N MET A 150 -10.61 8.38 3.66
CA MET A 150 -9.21 8.69 3.38
C MET A 150 -8.81 8.29 1.96
N MET A 151 -9.34 7.17 1.44
CA MET A 151 -9.10 6.74 0.06
C MET A 151 -9.72 7.66 -1.00
N GLN A 152 -10.62 8.56 -0.59
CA GLN A 152 -11.25 9.53 -1.49
C GLN A 152 -10.58 10.91 -1.44
N THR A 153 -9.76 11.16 -0.42
CA THR A 153 -9.23 12.49 -0.10
C THR A 153 -7.72 12.52 0.11
N ASP A 154 -7.01 11.42 -0.19
CA ASP A 154 -5.55 11.33 -0.09
C ASP A 154 -4.80 12.10 -1.18
N GLY A 155 -5.51 12.54 -2.22
CA GLY A 155 -4.96 13.30 -3.35
C GLY A 155 -4.51 12.44 -4.52
N GLY A 156 -4.73 11.12 -4.44
CA GLY A 156 -4.40 10.16 -5.48
C GLY A 156 -5.36 10.14 -6.66
N ASN A 157 -5.05 9.29 -7.63
CA ASN A 157 -5.87 9.11 -8.85
C ASN A 157 -6.84 7.92 -8.73
N ARG A 158 -6.74 7.10 -7.67
CA ARG A 158 -7.60 5.95 -7.38
C ARG A 158 -8.63 6.25 -6.28
N SER A 159 -9.23 7.42 -6.33
CA SER A 159 -10.16 7.95 -5.33
C SER A 159 -11.64 7.70 -5.66
N THR A 160 -11.94 6.92 -6.72
CA THR A 160 -13.33 6.60 -7.09
C THR A 160 -13.81 5.37 -6.33
N CYS A 161 -14.37 5.59 -5.16
CA CYS A 161 -14.84 4.55 -4.25
C CYS A 161 -16.36 4.39 -4.37
N SER A 162 -16.82 3.27 -4.91
CA SER A 162 -18.25 2.91 -4.92
C SER A 162 -18.69 2.28 -3.59
N GLY A 163 -19.99 2.07 -3.42
CA GLY A 163 -20.56 1.66 -2.13
C GLY A 163 -20.06 0.33 -1.54
N THR A 164 -19.35 -0.50 -2.29
CA THR A 164 -18.82 -1.78 -1.80
C THR A 164 -17.34 -1.71 -1.39
N PHE A 165 -16.60 -0.65 -1.75
CA PHE A 165 -15.19 -0.39 -1.40
C PHE A 165 -14.15 -1.47 -1.80
N ILE A 166 -14.56 -2.48 -2.52
CA ILE A 166 -13.71 -3.47 -3.17
C ILE A 166 -13.57 -3.09 -4.66
N ASP A 167 -13.66 -1.80 -4.94
CA ASP A 167 -13.55 -1.29 -6.28
C ASP A 167 -12.09 -1.26 -6.72
N ALA A 168 -11.86 -1.63 -7.97
CA ALA A 168 -10.56 -1.60 -8.61
C ALA A 168 -9.94 -0.18 -8.67
N THR A 169 -10.73 0.84 -8.42
CA THR A 169 -10.38 2.26 -8.50
C THR A 169 -10.40 2.96 -7.14
N CYS A 170 -10.33 2.20 -6.03
CA CYS A 170 -10.41 2.75 -4.69
C CYS A 170 -9.27 2.21 -3.83
N TYR A 171 -8.22 3.02 -3.68
CA TYR A 171 -7.04 2.74 -2.87
C TYR A 171 -6.70 3.93 -1.98
N TYR A 172 -6.00 3.65 -0.90
CA TYR A 172 -5.30 4.64 -0.09
C TYR A 172 -3.88 4.76 -0.64
N GLU A 173 -3.57 5.93 -1.15
CA GLU A 173 -2.37 6.22 -1.93
C GLU A 173 -1.46 7.18 -1.17
N ILE A 174 -0.20 6.82 -0.99
CA ILE A 174 0.81 7.71 -0.40
C ILE A 174 2.15 7.55 -1.11
N GLY A 175 2.90 8.65 -1.24
CA GLY A 175 4.20 8.59 -1.92
C GLY A 175 4.85 9.95 -2.05
N THR A 176 5.78 10.06 -2.98
CA THR A 176 6.28 11.33 -3.53
C THR A 176 5.42 11.81 -4.69
N THR A 177 4.69 10.89 -5.32
CA THR A 177 3.60 11.12 -6.24
C THR A 177 2.49 10.13 -5.90
N VAL A 178 1.26 10.47 -6.18
CA VAL A 178 0.07 9.66 -5.91
C VAL A 178 -0.84 9.64 -7.14
N ALA A 179 -0.23 9.50 -8.32
CA ALA A 179 -0.90 9.50 -9.60
C ALA A 179 -0.14 8.64 -10.64
N LEU A 180 0.39 7.48 -10.17
CA LEU A 180 1.11 6.49 -11.00
C LEU A 180 0.25 5.34 -11.57
#